data_505fcb6af5f78b8c83634e3728462b84
#
_entry.id   505fcb6af5f78b8c83634e3728462b84
#
_cell.length_a   1.000
_cell.length_b   1.000
_cell.length_c   1.000
_cell.angle_alpha   90.00
_cell.angle_beta   90.00
_cell.angle_gamma   90.00
#
_symmetry.space_group_name_H-M   'P 1'
#
loop_
_entity.id
_entity.type
_entity.pdbx_description
1 polymer ?
#
loop_
_entity_poly.entity_id
_entity_poly.type
_entity_poly.pdbx_seq_one_letter_code
_entity_poly.pdbx_strand_id
1 'polypeptide(L)'
;MKNISTLTIVSLLGAASVNAQILTSAYNPATGHTYYLLAQSTWSVAESQAIALGGHLATINDAAEDNWVALTLSNFGGVQRGLWIGLTDQDHEGTFTWVDGDPSTYRHWEIGQPDNGGGSGAENYVNIWPNPGGRDPGTWNDYNGHDDNWFGAPFCGVAEVVPEPGVVAFMGLAAAAVLLRRRAQM
;
A
#
# COMPACT_ATOMS: atom_id res chain seq x y z
N MET A 1 23.74 54.71 21.54
CA MET A 1 23.83 53.42 20.89
C MET A 1 22.48 52.74 21.04
N LYS A 2 21.74 52.58 19.95
CA LYS A 2 20.42 51.91 19.94
C LYS A 2 20.61 50.45 19.59
N ASN A 3 20.34 49.55 20.53
CA ASN A 3 20.34 48.11 20.30
C ASN A 3 19.10 47.75 19.49
N ILE A 4 19.28 47.24 18.25
CA ILE A 4 18.25 46.68 17.42
C ILE A 4 18.20 45.19 17.70
N SER A 5 17.18 44.75 18.46
CA SER A 5 16.92 43.32 18.64
C SER A 5 16.26 42.74 17.39
N THR A 6 16.98 41.87 16.71
CA THR A 6 16.45 41.13 15.55
C THR A 6 15.51 40.03 16.05
N LEU A 7 14.23 40.17 15.77
CA LEU A 7 13.21 39.16 16.05
C LEU A 7 13.26 38.10 14.95
N THR A 8 13.76 36.91 15.25
CA THR A 8 13.75 35.76 14.33
C THR A 8 12.37 35.12 14.38
N ILE A 9 11.58 35.31 13.32
CA ILE A 9 10.32 34.61 13.16
C ILE A 9 10.63 33.19 12.65
N VAL A 10 10.50 32.19 13.52
CA VAL A 10 10.48 30.78 13.13
C VAL A 10 9.09 30.47 12.62
N SER A 11 8.93 30.42 11.30
CA SER A 11 7.71 29.92 10.67
C SER A 11 7.63 28.41 10.85
N LEU A 12 6.78 27.95 11.76
CA LEU A 12 6.40 26.55 11.83
C LEU A 12 5.54 26.22 10.60
N LEU A 13 6.13 25.62 9.57
CA LEU A 13 5.34 24.98 8.54
C LEU A 13 4.61 23.80 9.20
N GLY A 14 3.33 23.97 9.44
CA GLY A 14 2.46 22.87 9.83
C GLY A 14 2.41 21.85 8.69
N ALA A 15 2.98 20.67 8.91
CA ALA A 15 2.75 19.54 8.02
C ALA A 15 1.24 19.24 8.06
N ALA A 16 0.57 19.38 6.92
CA ALA A 16 -0.80 18.92 6.79
C ALA A 16 -0.80 17.41 7.02
N SER A 17 -1.47 16.95 8.07
CA SER A 17 -1.64 15.52 8.33
C SER A 17 -2.49 14.94 7.19
N VAL A 18 -1.90 14.07 6.38
CA VAL A 18 -2.62 13.26 5.40
C VAL A 18 -3.37 12.20 6.20
N ASN A 19 -4.70 12.36 6.33
CA ASN A 19 -5.54 11.33 6.92
C ASN A 19 -5.83 10.28 5.85
N ALA A 20 -5.39 9.04 6.08
CA ALA A 20 -5.72 7.92 5.22
C ALA A 20 -7.24 7.67 5.23
N GLN A 21 -7.85 7.66 4.04
CA GLN A 21 -9.25 7.24 3.88
C GLN A 21 -9.29 5.73 3.64
N ILE A 22 -9.57 4.98 4.70
CA ILE A 22 -9.61 3.51 4.68
C ILE A 22 -11.03 3.04 4.32
N LEU A 23 -11.16 2.20 3.28
CA LEU A 23 -12.41 1.55 2.92
C LEU A 23 -12.62 0.26 3.70
N THR A 24 -11.56 -0.52 3.90
CA THR A 24 -11.54 -1.74 4.71
C THR A 24 -10.12 -2.11 5.09
N SER A 25 -10.00 -3.07 6.01
CA SER A 25 -8.73 -3.73 6.32
C SER A 25 -8.91 -5.23 6.46
N ALA A 26 -7.86 -6.00 6.15
CA ALA A 26 -7.85 -7.45 6.28
C ALA A 26 -6.48 -7.91 6.77
N TYR A 27 -6.47 -8.85 7.72
CA TYR A 27 -5.25 -9.51 8.18
C TYR A 27 -5.00 -10.75 7.34
N ASN A 28 -3.78 -10.88 6.80
CA ASN A 28 -3.36 -12.09 6.11
C ASN A 28 -2.57 -12.99 7.07
N PRO A 29 -3.10 -14.14 7.48
CA PRO A 29 -2.41 -15.01 8.42
C PRO A 29 -1.18 -15.71 7.83
N ALA A 30 -1.03 -15.74 6.51
CA ALA A 30 0.13 -16.34 5.85
C ALA A 30 1.36 -15.44 5.93
N THR A 31 1.18 -14.12 5.77
CA THR A 31 2.27 -13.13 5.89
C THR A 31 2.41 -12.60 7.32
N GLY A 32 1.33 -12.60 8.10
CA GLY A 32 1.27 -11.95 9.41
C GLY A 32 1.05 -10.43 9.33
N HIS A 33 0.76 -9.89 8.15
CA HIS A 33 0.60 -8.47 7.90
C HIS A 33 -0.87 -8.05 7.81
N THR A 34 -1.12 -6.76 8.03
CA THR A 34 -2.46 -6.17 7.85
C THR A 34 -2.45 -5.29 6.62
N TYR A 35 -3.40 -5.53 5.72
CA TYR A 35 -3.59 -4.79 4.48
C TYR A 35 -4.80 -3.87 4.60
N TYR A 36 -4.64 -2.62 4.17
CA TYR A 36 -5.68 -1.59 4.16
C TYR A 36 -6.00 -1.20 2.73
N LEU A 37 -7.26 -1.34 2.34
CA LEU A 37 -7.74 -0.79 1.08
C LEU A 37 -8.05 0.69 1.30
N LEU A 38 -7.33 1.55 0.60
CA LEU A 38 -7.50 3.00 0.65
C LEU A 38 -8.58 3.45 -0.34
N ALA A 39 -9.13 4.65 -0.14
CA ALA A 39 -10.03 5.25 -1.12
C ALA A 39 -9.28 5.58 -2.43
N GLN A 40 -10.06 5.81 -3.49
CA GLN A 40 -9.53 6.21 -4.79
C GLN A 40 -8.59 7.42 -4.67
N SER A 41 -7.41 7.29 -5.24
CA SER A 41 -6.41 8.35 -5.27
C SER A 41 -5.32 8.06 -6.30
N THR A 42 -4.47 9.05 -6.58
CA THR A 42 -3.21 8.82 -7.30
C THR A 42 -2.29 7.90 -6.50
N TRP A 43 -1.35 7.25 -7.19
CA TRP A 43 -0.36 6.37 -6.53
C TRP A 43 0.42 7.10 -5.43
N SER A 44 0.89 8.33 -5.70
CA SER A 44 1.68 9.09 -4.73
C SER A 44 0.89 9.52 -3.48
N VAL A 45 -0.41 9.79 -3.64
CA VAL A 45 -1.31 10.06 -2.51
C VAL A 45 -1.54 8.77 -1.71
N ALA A 46 -1.75 7.64 -2.38
CA ALA A 46 -1.91 6.34 -1.74
C ALA A 46 -0.68 5.97 -0.91
N GLU A 47 0.54 6.14 -1.46
CA GLU A 47 1.79 5.89 -0.74
C GLU A 47 1.93 6.81 0.49
N SER A 48 1.64 8.10 0.34
CA SER A 48 1.64 9.03 1.48
C SER A 48 0.67 8.63 2.59
N GLN A 49 -0.49 8.07 2.22
CA GLN A 49 -1.47 7.54 3.18
C GLN A 49 -0.98 6.24 3.84
N ALA A 50 -0.33 5.36 3.08
CA ALA A 50 0.27 4.13 3.59
C ALA A 50 1.37 4.41 4.62
N ILE A 51 2.23 5.38 4.36
CA ILE A 51 3.25 5.87 5.30
C ILE A 51 2.59 6.43 6.58
N ALA A 52 1.50 7.19 6.46
CA ALA A 52 0.77 7.71 7.62
C ALA A 52 0.13 6.61 8.49
N LEU A 53 -0.12 5.43 7.91
CA LEU A 53 -0.59 4.23 8.63
C LEU A 53 0.56 3.43 9.27
N GLY A 54 1.81 3.81 9.06
CA GLY A 54 3.00 3.13 9.58
C GLY A 54 3.50 1.99 8.70
N GLY A 55 3.19 2.02 7.41
CA GLY A 55 3.65 1.05 6.42
C GLY A 55 3.97 1.72 5.08
N HIS A 56 3.82 0.98 4.00
CA HIS A 56 3.97 1.41 2.61
C HIS A 56 2.85 0.81 1.75
N LEU A 57 2.73 1.21 0.50
CA LEU A 57 1.97 0.42 -0.47
C LEU A 57 2.55 -0.99 -0.54
N ALA A 58 1.68 -1.97 -0.66
CA ALA A 58 2.01 -3.38 -0.46
C ALA A 58 3.15 -3.86 -1.36
N THR A 59 4.08 -4.57 -0.76
CA THR A 59 5.08 -5.39 -1.43
C THR A 59 4.54 -6.80 -1.60
N ILE A 60 4.60 -7.33 -2.80
CA ILE A 60 4.12 -8.69 -3.10
C ILE A 60 5.32 -9.63 -3.21
N ASN A 61 5.39 -10.60 -2.32
CA ASN A 61 6.54 -11.48 -2.20
C ASN A 61 6.38 -12.80 -2.95
N ASP A 62 5.14 -13.27 -3.14
CA ASP A 62 4.84 -14.51 -3.85
C ASP A 62 3.42 -14.55 -4.44
N ALA A 63 3.13 -15.63 -5.20
CA ALA A 63 1.84 -15.82 -5.85
C ALA A 63 0.67 -16.05 -4.88
N ALA A 64 0.92 -16.55 -3.67
CA ALA A 64 -0.14 -16.77 -2.69
C ALA A 64 -0.61 -15.44 -2.10
N GLU A 65 0.31 -14.55 -1.82
CA GLU A 65 0.04 -13.17 -1.37
C GLU A 65 -0.66 -12.36 -2.45
N ASP A 66 -0.15 -12.39 -3.69
CA ASP A 66 -0.74 -11.72 -4.85
C ASP A 66 -2.22 -12.09 -5.03
N ASN A 67 -2.49 -13.40 -5.10
CA ASN A 67 -3.87 -13.90 -5.18
C ASN A 67 -4.72 -13.45 -3.99
N TRP A 68 -4.17 -13.48 -2.78
CA TRP A 68 -4.90 -13.10 -1.58
C TRP A 68 -5.27 -11.61 -1.62
N VAL A 69 -4.34 -10.73 -1.96
CA VAL A 69 -4.57 -9.28 -2.11
C VAL A 69 -5.62 -9.02 -3.19
N ALA A 70 -5.45 -9.58 -4.38
CA ALA A 70 -6.36 -9.39 -5.49
C ALA A 70 -7.79 -9.85 -5.15
N LEU A 71 -7.97 -11.07 -4.63
CA LEU A 71 -9.27 -11.63 -4.31
C LEU A 71 -9.97 -10.94 -3.12
N THR A 72 -9.19 -10.48 -2.14
CA THR A 72 -9.74 -9.87 -0.92
C THR A 72 -10.18 -8.44 -1.16
N LEU A 73 -9.42 -7.66 -1.95
CA LEU A 73 -9.54 -6.20 -1.98
C LEU A 73 -10.09 -5.65 -3.30
N SER A 74 -9.84 -6.30 -4.46
CA SER A 74 -10.19 -5.71 -5.77
C SER A 74 -11.68 -5.55 -5.99
N ASN A 75 -12.53 -6.36 -5.35
CA ASN A 75 -13.99 -6.32 -5.48
C ASN A 75 -14.71 -6.03 -4.15
N PHE A 76 -14.05 -5.39 -3.20
CA PHE A 76 -14.64 -5.08 -1.91
C PHE A 76 -15.91 -4.23 -2.08
N GLY A 77 -17.00 -4.64 -1.40
CA GLY A 77 -18.30 -3.97 -1.46
C GLY A 77 -18.98 -4.04 -2.84
N GLY A 78 -18.58 -4.98 -3.72
CA GLY A 78 -19.13 -5.14 -5.07
C GLY A 78 -18.65 -4.09 -6.08
N VAL A 79 -17.65 -3.30 -5.72
CA VAL A 79 -17.02 -2.30 -6.60
C VAL A 79 -15.67 -2.81 -7.08
N GLN A 80 -15.52 -2.99 -8.37
CA GLN A 80 -14.26 -3.37 -9.01
C GLN A 80 -13.25 -2.23 -8.95
N ARG A 81 -11.98 -2.52 -8.61
CA ARG A 81 -10.90 -1.54 -8.45
C ARG A 81 -9.59 -2.05 -9.01
N GLY A 82 -8.84 -1.17 -9.66
CA GLY A 82 -7.39 -1.34 -9.81
C GLY A 82 -6.72 -1.12 -8.45
N LEU A 83 -5.74 -1.93 -8.12
CA LEU A 83 -5.07 -1.84 -6.83
C LEU A 83 -3.64 -1.35 -7.00
N TRP A 84 -3.34 -0.13 -6.54
CA TRP A 84 -1.95 0.35 -6.47
C TRP A 84 -1.15 -0.48 -5.46
N ILE A 85 0.01 -0.96 -5.88
CA ILE A 85 1.01 -1.63 -5.05
C ILE A 85 2.32 -0.84 -5.01
N GLY A 86 3.24 -1.20 -4.12
CA GLY A 86 4.46 -0.46 -3.85
C GLY A 86 5.58 -0.62 -4.88
N LEU A 87 5.31 -1.19 -6.05
CA LEU A 87 6.31 -1.39 -7.09
C LEU A 87 6.37 -0.19 -8.03
N THR A 88 7.58 0.32 -8.31
CA THR A 88 7.80 1.50 -9.15
C THR A 88 9.18 1.49 -9.78
N ASP A 89 9.33 2.10 -10.96
CA ASP A 89 10.61 2.39 -11.61
C ASP A 89 10.88 3.90 -11.76
N GLN A 90 10.17 4.72 -10.96
CA GLN A 90 10.27 6.18 -10.99
C GLN A 90 11.71 6.70 -10.92
N ASP A 91 12.59 6.03 -10.17
CA ASP A 91 13.98 6.45 -10.01
C ASP A 91 14.88 6.04 -11.18
N HIS A 92 14.57 4.91 -11.81
CA HIS A 92 15.34 4.35 -12.94
C HIS A 92 14.41 3.58 -13.87
N GLU A 93 14.04 4.21 -14.97
CA GLU A 93 13.19 3.64 -16.02
C GLU A 93 13.57 2.19 -16.38
N GLY A 94 12.58 1.30 -16.36
CA GLY A 94 12.71 -0.13 -16.62
C GLY A 94 13.31 -0.95 -15.46
N THR A 95 13.62 -0.31 -14.32
CA THR A 95 14.15 -0.97 -13.12
C THR A 95 13.17 -0.86 -11.96
N PHE A 96 12.20 -1.75 -11.91
CA PHE A 96 11.16 -1.76 -10.89
C PHE A 96 11.68 -2.21 -9.52
N THR A 97 11.48 -1.37 -8.50
CA THR A 97 11.85 -1.61 -7.10
C THR A 97 10.66 -1.38 -6.17
N TRP A 98 10.67 -2.02 -5.01
CA TRP A 98 9.66 -1.82 -3.98
C TRP A 98 9.98 -0.58 -3.14
N VAL A 99 8.98 0.24 -2.82
CA VAL A 99 9.16 1.50 -2.08
C VAL A 99 9.63 1.32 -0.64
N ASP A 100 9.36 0.16 -0.03
CA ASP A 100 9.85 -0.21 1.30
C ASP A 100 11.29 -0.75 1.30
N GLY A 101 11.88 -0.93 0.11
CA GLY A 101 13.23 -1.48 -0.06
C GLY A 101 13.31 -3.01 0.03
N ASP A 102 12.18 -3.72 0.04
CA ASP A 102 12.17 -5.19 0.02
C ASP A 102 12.86 -5.73 -1.25
N PRO A 103 13.72 -6.77 -1.13
CA PRO A 103 14.44 -7.34 -2.26
C PRO A 103 13.62 -8.32 -3.12
N SER A 104 12.31 -8.45 -2.91
CA SER A 104 11.45 -9.39 -3.65
C SER A 104 11.59 -9.21 -5.16
N THR A 105 11.82 -10.32 -5.83
CA THR A 105 11.88 -10.40 -7.30
C THR A 105 10.61 -10.98 -7.90
N TYR A 106 9.59 -11.27 -7.10
CA TYR A 106 8.31 -11.75 -7.61
C TYR A 106 7.68 -10.70 -8.54
N ARG A 107 7.16 -11.16 -9.66
CA ARG A 107 6.46 -10.33 -10.66
C ARG A 107 5.32 -11.13 -11.27
N HIS A 108 4.19 -10.45 -11.52
CA HIS A 108 3.01 -11.06 -12.13
C HIS A 108 2.46 -10.16 -13.24
N TRP A 109 3.36 -9.74 -14.14
CA TRP A 109 2.98 -8.89 -15.26
C TRP A 109 1.93 -9.54 -16.17
N GLU A 110 0.97 -8.76 -16.64
CA GLU A 110 0.12 -9.16 -17.74
C GLU A 110 0.95 -9.36 -19.01
N ILE A 111 0.46 -10.17 -19.94
CA ILE A 111 1.15 -10.41 -21.22
C ILE A 111 1.33 -9.07 -21.95
N GLY A 112 2.58 -8.72 -22.22
CA GLY A 112 2.95 -7.48 -22.87
C GLY A 112 3.33 -6.34 -21.93
N GLN A 113 3.20 -6.54 -20.61
CA GLN A 113 3.60 -5.57 -19.59
C GLN A 113 4.97 -5.94 -18.95
N PRO A 114 5.71 -4.98 -18.41
CA PRO A 114 5.50 -3.52 -18.48
C PRO A 114 5.80 -3.00 -19.89
N ASP A 115 5.00 -2.04 -20.41
CA ASP A 115 5.17 -1.55 -21.77
C ASP A 115 5.43 -0.04 -21.87
N ASN A 116 5.39 0.70 -20.76
CA ASN A 116 5.55 2.15 -20.70
C ASN A 116 4.66 2.88 -21.74
N GLY A 117 3.44 2.33 -21.93
CA GLY A 117 2.64 2.53 -23.15
C GLY A 117 1.84 3.80 -23.23
N GLY A 118 1.59 4.53 -22.15
CA GLY A 118 0.60 5.59 -22.03
C GLY A 118 0.77 6.81 -22.96
N GLY A 119 1.71 6.81 -23.88
CA GLY A 119 1.82 7.81 -24.99
C GLY A 119 2.11 9.25 -24.57
N SER A 120 2.14 9.58 -23.29
CA SER A 120 2.33 10.94 -22.77
C SER A 120 3.36 11.06 -21.65
N GLY A 121 4.07 10.01 -21.33
CA GLY A 121 5.08 10.03 -20.26
C GLY A 121 5.31 8.63 -19.69
N ALA A 122 6.25 8.52 -18.80
CA ALA A 122 6.61 7.28 -18.13
C ALA A 122 5.43 6.68 -17.35
N GLU A 123 5.21 5.38 -17.48
CA GLU A 123 4.28 4.61 -16.66
C GLU A 123 5.04 3.98 -15.50
N ASN A 124 5.28 4.77 -14.47
CA ASN A 124 6.23 4.45 -13.40
C ASN A 124 5.63 3.65 -12.24
N TYR A 125 4.32 3.42 -12.21
CA TYR A 125 3.63 2.90 -11.04
C TYR A 125 2.83 1.67 -11.38
N VAL A 126 2.88 0.67 -10.50
CA VAL A 126 2.27 -0.63 -10.77
C VAL A 126 0.93 -0.77 -10.08
N ASN A 127 -0.02 -1.32 -10.83
CA ASN A 127 -1.31 -1.72 -10.31
C ASN A 127 -1.61 -3.19 -10.62
N ILE A 128 -2.38 -3.81 -9.74
CA ILE A 128 -3.05 -5.09 -10.00
C ILE A 128 -4.37 -4.78 -10.71
N TRP A 129 -4.63 -5.46 -11.83
CA TRP A 129 -5.89 -5.30 -12.55
C TRP A 129 -7.09 -5.82 -11.77
N PRO A 130 -8.23 -5.12 -11.82
CA PRO A 130 -9.47 -5.66 -11.29
C PRO A 130 -9.94 -6.85 -12.12
N ASN A 131 -10.57 -7.80 -11.46
CA ASN A 131 -11.34 -8.84 -12.14
C ASN A 131 -12.75 -8.31 -12.40
N PRO A 132 -13.14 -7.82 -13.53
CA PRO A 132 -13.26 -8.37 -14.86
C PRO A 132 -12.99 -7.33 -15.96
N GLY A 133 -12.29 -7.65 -16.98
CA GLY A 133 -12.11 -6.77 -18.16
C GLY A 133 -11.58 -7.53 -19.36
N GLY A 134 -11.63 -8.89 -19.35
CA GLY A 134 -11.05 -9.70 -20.41
C GLY A 134 -9.53 -9.79 -20.32
N ARG A 135 -8.93 -9.27 -19.24
CA ARG A 135 -7.54 -9.44 -18.86
C ARG A 135 -7.44 -10.52 -17.79
N ASP A 136 -6.28 -11.12 -17.63
CA ASP A 136 -6.08 -12.12 -16.58
C ASP A 136 -6.17 -11.42 -15.21
N PRO A 137 -7.16 -11.79 -14.37
CA PRO A 137 -7.38 -11.14 -13.08
C PRO A 137 -6.18 -11.30 -12.16
N GLY A 138 -5.79 -10.23 -11.49
CA GLY A 138 -4.67 -10.25 -10.57
C GLY A 138 -3.30 -10.05 -11.24
N THR A 139 -3.22 -9.97 -12.58
CA THR A 139 -1.99 -9.59 -13.28
C THR A 139 -1.71 -8.10 -13.13
N TRP A 140 -0.45 -7.72 -13.34
CA TRP A 140 0.03 -6.37 -13.11
C TRP A 140 0.23 -5.58 -14.39
N ASN A 141 0.07 -4.27 -14.27
CA ASN A 141 0.35 -3.29 -15.32
C ASN A 141 1.15 -2.13 -14.75
N ASP A 142 2.06 -1.57 -15.53
CA ASP A 142 2.61 -0.25 -15.27
C ASP A 142 1.63 0.85 -15.75
N TYR A 143 1.56 1.96 -15.01
CA TYR A 143 0.65 3.06 -15.30
C TYR A 143 1.23 4.40 -14.86
N ASN A 144 0.63 5.50 -15.33
CA ASN A 144 1.11 6.87 -15.08
C ASN A 144 0.85 7.38 -13.65
N GLY A 145 0.22 6.61 -12.79
CA GLY A 145 -0.03 6.95 -11.38
C GLY A 145 -1.22 7.87 -11.12
N HIS A 146 -2.00 8.23 -12.16
CA HIS A 146 -3.24 8.99 -12.00
C HIS A 146 -4.36 8.11 -11.46
N ASP A 147 -5.35 8.73 -10.82
CA ASP A 147 -6.52 8.06 -10.24
C ASP A 147 -7.69 7.93 -11.24
N ASP A 148 -7.40 8.06 -12.51
CA ASP A 148 -8.39 8.01 -13.58
C ASP A 148 -9.13 6.68 -13.56
N ASN A 149 -10.44 6.77 -13.77
CA ASN A 149 -11.28 5.59 -13.95
C ASN A 149 -10.99 4.94 -15.32
N TRP A 150 -9.96 4.13 -15.40
CA TRP A 150 -9.78 3.33 -16.60
C TRP A 150 -10.79 2.18 -16.60
N PHE A 151 -11.53 2.01 -17.70
CA PHE A 151 -12.65 1.07 -17.81
C PHE A 151 -13.74 1.20 -16.74
N GLY A 152 -13.89 2.39 -16.11
CA GLY A 152 -14.91 2.63 -15.10
C GLY A 152 -14.59 2.06 -13.71
N ALA A 153 -13.35 1.59 -13.48
CA ALA A 153 -12.90 1.13 -12.19
C ALA A 153 -11.96 2.17 -11.54
N PRO A 154 -12.18 2.56 -10.26
CA PRO A 154 -11.28 3.46 -9.56
C PRO A 154 -9.96 2.77 -9.22
N PHE A 155 -8.86 3.54 -9.17
CA PHE A 155 -7.60 3.07 -8.61
C PHE A 155 -7.53 3.37 -7.11
N CYS A 156 -7.25 2.34 -6.31
CA CYS A 156 -7.21 2.39 -4.86
C CYS A 156 -5.89 1.80 -4.35
N GLY A 157 -5.22 2.48 -3.41
CA GLY A 157 -4.01 1.94 -2.80
C GLY A 157 -4.29 0.74 -1.90
N VAL A 158 -3.36 -0.22 -1.88
CA VAL A 158 -3.28 -1.25 -0.85
C VAL A 158 -2.08 -0.93 0.02
N ALA A 159 -2.34 -0.43 1.24
CA ALA A 159 -1.28 -0.21 2.22
C ALA A 159 -1.04 -1.50 3.02
N GLU A 160 0.22 -1.84 3.21
CA GLU A 160 0.65 -2.96 4.03
C GLU A 160 1.33 -2.47 5.29
N VAL A 161 0.89 -2.99 6.44
CA VAL A 161 1.48 -2.68 7.74
C VAL A 161 1.98 -3.96 8.37
N VAL A 162 3.29 -4.01 8.59
CA VAL A 162 3.97 -5.09 9.29
C VAL A 162 3.91 -4.80 10.79
N PRO A 163 3.38 -5.70 11.63
CA PRO A 163 3.35 -5.47 13.07
C PRO A 163 4.77 -5.36 13.63
N GLU A 164 5.03 -4.32 14.39
CA GLU A 164 6.30 -4.18 15.11
C GLU A 164 6.55 -5.41 16.01
N PRO A 165 7.76 -5.99 16.01
CA PRO A 165 8.07 -7.19 16.81
C PRO A 165 7.74 -7.04 18.30
N GLY A 166 7.79 -5.81 18.84
CA GLY A 166 7.44 -5.51 20.22
C GLY A 166 5.96 -5.67 20.54
N VAL A 167 5.06 -5.35 19.61
CA VAL A 167 3.61 -5.44 19.81
C VAL A 167 3.14 -6.89 19.88
N VAL A 168 3.69 -7.75 19.02
CA VAL A 168 3.39 -9.19 19.01
C VAL A 168 3.85 -9.86 20.31
N ALA A 169 5.02 -9.47 20.83
CA ALA A 169 5.52 -10.00 22.12
C ALA A 169 4.62 -9.59 23.30
N PHE A 170 4.12 -8.35 23.32
CA PHE A 170 3.20 -7.89 24.37
C PHE A 170 1.83 -8.60 24.31
N MET A 171 1.28 -8.82 23.13
CA MET A 171 0.01 -9.54 22.96
C MET A 171 0.15 -11.02 23.38
N GLY A 172 1.26 -11.66 23.04
CA GLY A 172 1.57 -13.04 23.49
C GLY A 172 1.69 -13.16 25.00
N LEU A 173 2.38 -12.23 25.67
CA LEU A 173 2.53 -12.20 27.13
C LEU A 173 1.19 -11.93 27.84
N ALA A 174 0.36 -11.02 27.30
CA ALA A 174 -0.95 -10.72 27.86
C ALA A 174 -1.89 -11.94 27.75
N ALA A 175 -1.90 -12.64 26.62
CA ALA A 175 -2.69 -13.86 26.43
C ALA A 175 -2.24 -14.99 27.37
N ALA A 176 -0.93 -15.19 27.54
CA ALA A 176 -0.37 -16.16 28.47
C ALA A 176 -0.75 -15.86 29.93
N ALA A 177 -0.70 -14.58 30.34
CA ALA A 177 -1.10 -14.16 31.69
C ALA A 177 -2.59 -14.41 31.97
N VAL A 178 -3.47 -14.20 30.99
CA VAL A 178 -4.91 -14.49 31.12
C VAL A 178 -5.16 -15.99 31.23
N LEU A 179 -4.46 -16.82 30.47
CA LEU A 179 -4.57 -18.28 30.53
C LEU A 179 -4.07 -18.85 31.87
N LEU A 180 -2.97 -18.32 32.40
CA LEU A 180 -2.44 -18.70 33.69
C LEU A 180 -3.37 -18.32 34.86
N ARG A 181 -4.00 -17.14 34.80
CA ARG A 181 -5.01 -16.73 35.80
C ARG A 181 -6.25 -17.61 35.79
N ARG A 182 -6.72 -18.06 34.61
CA ARG A 182 -7.86 -18.98 34.51
C ARG A 182 -7.55 -20.37 35.09
N ARG A 183 -6.31 -20.88 34.94
CA ARG A 183 -5.89 -22.17 35.54
C ARG A 183 -5.74 -22.09 37.06
N ALA A 184 -5.44 -20.96 37.63
CA ALA A 184 -5.29 -20.81 39.09
C ALA A 184 -6.63 -20.63 39.83
N GLN A 185 -7.75 -20.51 39.10
CA GLN A 185 -9.10 -20.35 39.67
C GLN A 185 -9.98 -21.65 39.52
N MET A 186 -9.43 -22.71 38.95
CA MET A 186 -10.01 -24.07 38.92
C MET A 186 -9.27 -24.97 39.92
#